data_74c5a5b7467e1f8e116c966f5b8594b7
#
_entry.id   74c5a5b7467e1f8e116c966f5b8594b7
#
_cell.length_a   1.000
_cell.length_b   1.000
_cell.length_c   1.000
_cell.angle_alpha   90.00
_cell.angle_beta   90.00
_cell.angle_gamma   90.00
#
_symmetry.space_group_name_H-M   'P 1'
#
loop_
_entity.id
_entity.type
_entity.pdbx_description
1 polymer ?
#
loop_
_entity_poly.entity_id
_entity_poly.type
_entity_poly.pdbx_seq_one_letter_code
_entity_poly.pdbx_strand_id
1 'polypeptide(L)'
;VIGVGWFLGTVFTFYMLFPFFTFLLDNKKRGWMVLVLSLLFCYIAIDTFNNGNGFCRSNIINSAPFFISGGMIYLYRQGIRSWVEKHWIIALASCLVLTVLRFVVDIKDLFILPDLLVFAAWLMYAIGSKDIVLNNMVAKYLSGISMEIYLCHMMFYRVSSMLHLERFIHNNDMLYVATCLTTLIGAICFSHVIKYYVFK
;
A
#
# COMPACT_ATOMS: atom_id res chain seq x y z
N VAL A 1 15.29 16.41 -6.92
CA VAL A 1 14.01 15.72 -7.22
C VAL A 1 13.67 14.88 -5.99
N ILE A 2 12.47 15.07 -5.43
CA ILE A 2 11.99 14.32 -4.26
C ILE A 2 11.67 12.88 -4.72
N GLY A 3 12.42 11.89 -4.22
CA GLY A 3 12.33 10.51 -4.68
C GLY A 3 10.95 9.85 -4.49
N VAL A 4 10.06 10.44 -3.69
CA VAL A 4 8.68 9.97 -3.44
C VAL A 4 7.62 10.69 -4.29
N GLY A 5 8.00 11.67 -5.08
CA GLY A 5 7.07 12.47 -5.90
C GLY A 5 6.29 11.65 -6.94
N TRP A 6 6.85 10.52 -7.41
CA TRP A 6 6.19 9.62 -8.35
C TRP A 6 4.85 9.06 -7.81
N PHE A 7 4.81 8.72 -6.52
CA PHE A 7 3.58 8.20 -5.90
C PHE A 7 2.49 9.28 -5.84
N LEU A 8 2.86 10.51 -5.48
CA LEU A 8 1.92 11.63 -5.45
C LEU A 8 1.34 11.89 -6.84
N GLY A 9 2.18 11.86 -7.88
CA GLY A 9 1.73 11.96 -9.28
C GLY A 9 0.77 10.86 -9.68
N THR A 10 1.07 9.61 -9.31
CA THR A 10 0.21 8.46 -9.56
C THR A 10 -1.15 8.60 -8.87
N VAL A 11 -1.16 8.93 -7.58
CA VAL A 11 -2.39 9.16 -6.81
C VAL A 11 -3.21 10.30 -7.39
N PHE A 12 -2.59 11.42 -7.73
CA PHE A 12 -3.26 12.57 -8.35
C PHE A 12 -3.92 12.18 -9.67
N THR A 13 -3.24 11.43 -10.52
CA THR A 13 -3.81 10.97 -11.79
C THR A 13 -5.00 10.05 -11.58
N PHE A 14 -4.95 9.13 -10.60
CA PHE A 14 -6.10 8.29 -10.27
C PHE A 14 -7.27 9.10 -9.73
N TYR A 15 -7.03 10.14 -8.94
CA TYR A 15 -8.10 11.03 -8.49
C TYR A 15 -8.73 11.83 -9.63
N MET A 16 -7.95 12.28 -10.61
CA MET A 16 -8.51 12.91 -11.81
C MET A 16 -9.39 11.96 -12.63
N LEU A 17 -9.01 10.69 -12.68
CA LEU A 17 -9.74 9.64 -13.40
C LEU A 17 -10.86 9.00 -12.56
N PHE A 18 -11.02 9.40 -11.31
CA PHE A 18 -11.95 8.79 -10.36
C PHE A 18 -13.42 8.76 -10.86
N PRO A 19 -13.97 9.81 -11.50
CA PRO A 19 -15.35 9.76 -12.04
C PRO A 19 -15.52 8.65 -13.08
N PHE A 20 -14.51 8.39 -13.91
CA PHE A 20 -14.55 7.31 -14.89
C PHE A 20 -14.48 5.94 -14.21
N PHE A 21 -13.66 5.80 -13.19
CA PHE A 21 -13.56 4.55 -12.42
C PHE A 21 -14.86 4.25 -11.67
N THR A 22 -15.52 5.24 -11.07
CA THR A 22 -16.81 5.02 -10.41
C THR A 22 -17.86 4.52 -11.38
N PHE A 23 -17.95 5.11 -12.58
CA PHE A 23 -18.84 4.64 -13.62
C PHE A 23 -18.52 3.21 -14.09
N LEU A 24 -17.24 2.87 -14.27
CA LEU A 24 -16.81 1.55 -14.69
C LEU A 24 -17.10 0.48 -13.63
N LEU A 25 -16.92 0.82 -12.37
CA LEU A 25 -17.06 -0.10 -11.24
C LEU A 25 -18.51 -0.26 -10.75
N ASP A 26 -19.41 0.64 -11.11
CA ASP A 26 -20.82 0.61 -10.70
C ASP A 26 -21.52 -0.71 -11.10
N ASN A 27 -21.14 -1.32 -12.21
CA ASN A 27 -21.65 -2.62 -12.64
C ASN A 27 -20.62 -3.73 -12.37
N LYS A 28 -21.06 -4.82 -11.70
CA LYS A 28 -20.21 -5.98 -11.37
C LYS A 28 -19.46 -6.54 -12.57
N LYS A 29 -20.17 -6.74 -13.69
CA LYS A 29 -19.56 -7.32 -14.91
C LYS A 29 -18.51 -6.39 -15.49
N ARG A 30 -18.79 -5.08 -15.55
CA ARG A 30 -17.82 -4.08 -16.02
C ARG A 30 -16.62 -4.00 -15.08
N GLY A 31 -16.82 -4.01 -13.77
CA GLY A 31 -15.75 -3.98 -12.79
C GLY A 31 -14.76 -5.14 -12.94
N TRP A 32 -15.28 -6.38 -13.08
CA TRP A 32 -14.44 -7.54 -13.33
C TRP A 32 -13.71 -7.46 -14.67
N MET A 33 -14.39 -7.02 -15.71
CA MET A 33 -13.78 -6.84 -17.03
C MET A 33 -12.64 -5.81 -16.98
N VAL A 34 -12.84 -4.68 -16.31
CA VAL A 34 -11.83 -3.63 -16.16
C VAL A 34 -10.64 -4.12 -15.33
N LEU A 35 -10.88 -4.92 -14.27
CA LEU A 35 -9.80 -5.53 -13.49
C LEU A 35 -8.96 -6.48 -14.35
N VAL A 36 -9.58 -7.36 -15.11
CA VAL A 36 -8.88 -8.30 -16.03
C VAL A 36 -8.09 -7.51 -17.08
N LEU A 37 -8.71 -6.50 -17.70
CA LEU A 37 -8.01 -5.65 -18.68
C LEU A 37 -6.83 -4.91 -18.05
N SER A 38 -6.96 -4.38 -16.84
CA SER A 38 -5.85 -3.70 -16.16
C SER A 38 -4.69 -4.63 -15.86
N LEU A 39 -4.96 -5.90 -15.51
CA LEU A 39 -3.93 -6.93 -15.33
C LEU A 39 -3.24 -7.27 -16.65
N LEU A 40 -3.99 -7.41 -17.75
CA LEU A 40 -3.42 -7.63 -19.07
C LEU A 40 -2.54 -6.47 -19.52
N PHE A 41 -3.03 -5.23 -19.37
CA PHE A 41 -2.22 -4.05 -19.70
C PHE A 41 -0.97 -3.94 -18.84
N CYS A 42 -1.07 -4.31 -17.57
CA CYS A 42 0.07 -4.34 -16.68
C CYS A 42 1.10 -5.38 -17.13
N TYR A 43 0.68 -6.58 -17.50
CA TYR A 43 1.55 -7.61 -18.03
C TYR A 43 2.26 -7.16 -19.32
N ILE A 44 1.51 -6.61 -20.28
CA ILE A 44 2.06 -6.07 -21.52
C ILE A 44 3.03 -4.91 -21.24
N ALA A 45 2.72 -4.03 -20.29
CA ALA A 45 3.57 -2.91 -19.93
C ALA A 45 4.91 -3.36 -19.33
N ILE A 46 4.90 -4.41 -18.53
CA ILE A 46 6.13 -4.98 -17.95
C ILE A 46 7.01 -5.58 -19.05
N ASP A 47 6.41 -6.34 -19.96
CA ASP A 47 7.12 -6.98 -21.05
C ASP A 47 7.69 -5.95 -22.04
N THR A 48 6.87 -4.98 -22.45
CA THR A 48 7.21 -4.05 -23.55
C THR A 48 8.11 -2.91 -23.08
N PHE A 49 7.84 -2.29 -21.93
CA PHE A 49 8.54 -1.08 -21.48
C PHE A 49 9.72 -1.37 -20.57
N ASN A 50 9.70 -2.49 -19.83
CA ASN A 50 10.76 -2.83 -18.91
C ASN A 50 11.71 -3.90 -19.44
N ASN A 51 11.55 -4.37 -20.68
CA ASN A 51 12.36 -5.46 -21.27
C ASN A 51 12.49 -6.68 -20.34
N GLY A 52 11.41 -7.04 -19.63
CA GLY A 52 11.44 -8.11 -18.62
C GLY A 52 12.16 -7.77 -17.30
N ASN A 53 12.68 -6.54 -17.12
CA ASN A 53 13.41 -6.15 -15.90
C ASN A 53 12.54 -5.91 -14.65
N GLY A 54 11.27 -6.33 -14.70
CA GLY A 54 10.38 -6.33 -13.55
C GLY A 54 9.52 -5.08 -13.39
N PHE A 55 8.90 -4.97 -12.23
CA PHE A 55 7.88 -3.98 -11.91
C PHE A 55 8.45 -2.55 -11.77
N CYS A 56 8.06 -1.64 -12.64
CA CYS A 56 8.39 -0.21 -12.49
C CYS A 56 7.30 0.50 -11.67
N ARG A 57 7.63 0.88 -10.45
CA ARG A 57 6.71 1.54 -9.50
C ARG A 57 6.19 2.90 -9.99
N SER A 58 6.94 3.60 -10.81
CA SER A 58 6.55 4.91 -11.37
C SER A 58 5.58 4.80 -12.55
N ASN A 59 5.36 3.61 -13.09
CA ASN A 59 4.42 3.41 -14.18
C ASN A 59 2.99 3.27 -13.63
N ILE A 60 2.12 4.19 -14.06
CA ILE A 60 0.72 4.25 -13.61
C ILE A 60 -0.07 2.99 -14.00
N ILE A 61 0.24 2.38 -15.14
CA ILE A 61 -0.39 1.16 -15.62
C ILE A 61 -0.15 0.01 -14.64
N ASN A 62 1.05 -0.07 -14.06
CA ASN A 62 1.41 -1.08 -13.09
C ASN A 62 0.67 -0.92 -11.75
N SER A 63 0.26 0.31 -11.42
CA SER A 63 -0.50 0.60 -10.20
C SER A 63 -2.02 0.47 -10.38
N ALA A 64 -2.51 0.46 -11.63
CA ALA A 64 -3.94 0.42 -11.94
C ALA A 64 -4.68 -0.81 -11.35
N PRO A 65 -4.15 -2.05 -11.40
CA PRO A 65 -4.83 -3.21 -10.81
C PRO A 65 -5.07 -3.05 -9.31
N PHE A 66 -4.13 -2.46 -8.56
CA PHE A 66 -4.27 -2.22 -7.13
C PHE A 66 -5.36 -1.18 -6.85
N PHE A 67 -5.42 -0.11 -7.63
CA PHE A 67 -6.42 0.93 -7.48
C PHE A 67 -7.83 0.39 -7.80
N ILE A 68 -7.99 -0.34 -8.92
CA ILE A 68 -9.27 -0.91 -9.34
C ILE A 68 -9.74 -1.97 -8.34
N SER A 69 -8.86 -2.86 -7.87
CA SER A 69 -9.22 -3.86 -6.86
C SER A 69 -9.66 -3.21 -5.54
N GLY A 70 -8.96 -2.17 -5.09
CA GLY A 70 -9.37 -1.38 -3.93
C GLY A 70 -10.76 -0.76 -4.09
N GLY A 71 -11.06 -0.19 -5.27
CA GLY A 71 -12.37 0.34 -5.60
C GLY A 71 -13.48 -0.73 -5.59
N MET A 72 -13.20 -1.92 -6.14
CA MET A 72 -14.14 -3.05 -6.09
C MET A 72 -14.39 -3.52 -4.66
N ILE A 73 -13.35 -3.68 -3.84
CA ILE A 73 -13.48 -4.08 -2.44
C ILE A 73 -14.33 -3.05 -1.67
N TYR A 74 -14.13 -1.76 -1.93
CA TYR A 74 -14.94 -0.71 -1.32
C TYR A 74 -16.43 -0.79 -1.71
N LEU A 75 -16.75 -1.05 -2.98
CA LEU A 75 -18.13 -1.19 -3.44
C LEU A 75 -18.83 -2.40 -2.83
N TYR A 76 -18.10 -3.51 -2.64
CA TYR A 76 -18.65 -4.74 -2.05
C TYR A 76 -18.43 -4.86 -0.54
N ARG A 77 -17.98 -3.78 0.11
CA ARG A 77 -17.58 -3.77 1.53
C ARG A 77 -18.63 -4.33 2.49
N GLN A 78 -19.93 -4.12 2.23
CA GLN A 78 -20.99 -4.63 3.12
C GLN A 78 -21.05 -6.16 3.13
N GLY A 79 -21.00 -6.79 1.96
CA GLY A 79 -20.96 -8.24 1.85
C GLY A 79 -19.66 -8.84 2.40
N ILE A 80 -18.53 -8.20 2.11
CA ILE A 80 -17.22 -8.61 2.62
C ILE A 80 -17.22 -8.54 4.15
N ARG A 81 -17.71 -7.43 4.71
CA ARG A 81 -17.77 -7.24 6.15
C ARG A 81 -18.60 -8.32 6.84
N SER A 82 -19.81 -8.59 6.37
CA SER A 82 -20.68 -9.63 6.95
C SER A 82 -20.06 -11.02 6.87
N TRP A 83 -19.34 -11.31 5.79
CA TRP A 83 -18.65 -12.57 5.61
C TRP A 83 -17.45 -12.71 6.55
N VAL A 84 -16.59 -11.68 6.64
CA VAL A 84 -15.41 -11.67 7.52
C VAL A 84 -15.81 -11.68 8.99
N GLU A 85 -16.84 -10.93 9.39
CA GLU A 85 -17.37 -10.98 10.77
C GLU A 85 -17.81 -12.40 11.19
N LYS A 86 -18.38 -13.17 10.26
CA LYS A 86 -18.80 -14.55 10.49
C LYS A 86 -17.63 -15.55 10.48
N HIS A 87 -16.63 -15.30 9.64
CA HIS A 87 -15.53 -16.25 9.37
C HIS A 87 -14.14 -15.63 9.59
N TRP A 88 -13.99 -14.84 10.66
CA TRP A 88 -12.76 -14.05 10.89
C TRP A 88 -11.49 -14.90 10.98
N ILE A 89 -11.58 -16.13 11.57
CA ILE A 89 -10.42 -17.04 11.67
C ILE A 89 -9.98 -17.50 10.28
N ILE A 90 -10.93 -17.85 9.41
CA ILE A 90 -10.63 -18.30 8.04
C ILE A 90 -10.03 -17.13 7.24
N ALA A 91 -10.58 -15.93 7.40
CA ALA A 91 -10.07 -14.73 6.75
C ALA A 91 -8.63 -14.41 7.21
N LEU A 92 -8.35 -14.47 8.50
CA LEU A 92 -7.00 -14.28 9.04
C LEU A 92 -6.03 -15.36 8.56
N ALA A 93 -6.44 -16.62 8.63
CA ALA A 93 -5.63 -17.74 8.16
C ALA A 93 -5.29 -17.60 6.67
N SER A 94 -6.27 -17.21 5.84
CA SER A 94 -6.01 -16.97 4.40
C SER A 94 -5.02 -15.84 4.16
N CYS A 95 -5.09 -14.74 4.92
CA CYS A 95 -4.12 -13.65 4.84
C CYS A 95 -2.70 -14.12 5.18
N LEU A 96 -2.55 -14.89 6.27
CA LEU A 96 -1.26 -15.42 6.70
C LEU A 96 -0.69 -16.42 5.68
N VAL A 97 -1.51 -17.35 5.20
CA VAL A 97 -1.11 -18.34 4.19
C VAL A 97 -0.65 -17.65 2.90
N LEU A 98 -1.43 -16.69 2.38
CA LEU A 98 -1.05 -15.94 1.18
C LEU A 98 0.26 -15.16 1.39
N THR A 99 0.44 -14.57 2.57
CA THR A 99 1.68 -13.85 2.89
C THR A 99 2.87 -14.78 2.94
N VAL A 100 2.75 -15.95 3.61
CA VAL A 100 3.83 -16.95 3.65
C VAL A 100 4.13 -17.49 2.26
N LEU A 101 3.10 -17.83 1.48
CA LEU A 101 3.27 -18.30 0.10
C LEU A 101 4.03 -17.27 -0.75
N ARG A 102 3.74 -15.97 -0.58
CA ARG A 102 4.44 -14.90 -1.30
C ARG A 102 5.95 -14.87 -1.00
N PHE A 103 6.35 -15.16 0.24
CA PHE A 103 7.77 -15.19 0.63
C PHE A 103 8.47 -16.51 0.29
N VAL A 104 7.76 -17.63 0.32
CA VAL A 104 8.34 -18.95 0.09
C VAL A 104 8.44 -19.28 -1.41
N VAL A 105 7.43 -18.87 -2.18
CA VAL A 105 7.37 -19.17 -3.62
C VAL A 105 7.88 -17.96 -4.39
N ASP A 106 9.09 -18.06 -4.92
CA ASP A 106 9.68 -17.03 -5.80
C ASP A 106 9.08 -17.14 -7.22
N ILE A 107 7.86 -16.64 -7.35
CA ILE A 107 7.13 -16.62 -8.62
C ILE A 107 7.60 -15.40 -9.42
N LYS A 108 8.71 -15.57 -10.15
CA LYS A 108 9.30 -14.48 -10.96
C LYS A 108 8.39 -14.04 -12.12
N ASP A 109 7.60 -14.94 -12.66
CA ASP A 109 6.84 -14.72 -13.90
C ASP A 109 5.45 -14.08 -13.69
N LEU A 110 4.87 -14.13 -12.49
CA LEU A 110 3.56 -13.57 -12.16
C LEU A 110 3.63 -12.37 -11.19
N PHE A 111 4.54 -11.49 -11.38
CA PHE A 111 5.03 -10.43 -10.50
C PHE A 111 3.97 -9.67 -9.67
N ILE A 112 2.81 -9.38 -10.23
CA ILE A 112 1.80 -8.50 -9.61
C ILE A 112 0.67 -9.28 -8.94
N LEU A 113 0.28 -10.43 -9.49
CA LEU A 113 -0.86 -11.20 -8.99
C LEU A 113 -0.71 -11.63 -7.52
N PRO A 114 0.44 -12.20 -7.09
CA PRO A 114 0.62 -12.56 -5.68
C PRO A 114 0.52 -11.35 -4.74
N ASP A 115 1.17 -10.24 -5.10
CA ASP A 115 1.14 -9.03 -4.30
C ASP A 115 -0.26 -8.41 -4.25
N LEU A 116 -0.99 -8.42 -5.37
CA LEU A 116 -2.38 -7.99 -5.43
C LEU A 116 -3.30 -8.84 -4.55
N LEU A 117 -3.12 -10.17 -4.57
CA LEU A 117 -3.91 -11.10 -3.75
C LEU A 117 -3.65 -10.90 -2.26
N VAL A 118 -2.38 -10.77 -1.85
CA VAL A 118 -2.01 -10.48 -0.46
C VAL A 118 -2.61 -9.16 -0.01
N PHE A 119 -2.43 -8.11 -0.81
CA PHE A 119 -2.99 -6.79 -0.50
C PHE A 119 -4.52 -6.81 -0.39
N ALA A 120 -5.21 -7.44 -1.35
CA ALA A 120 -6.67 -7.56 -1.34
C ALA A 120 -7.17 -8.35 -0.13
N ALA A 121 -6.50 -9.46 0.23
CA ALA A 121 -6.87 -10.27 1.40
C ALA A 121 -6.75 -9.47 2.70
N TRP A 122 -5.63 -8.79 2.93
CA TRP A 122 -5.44 -7.95 4.11
C TRP A 122 -6.41 -6.78 4.16
N LEU A 123 -6.71 -6.15 3.02
CA LEU A 123 -7.69 -5.06 2.95
C LEU A 123 -9.11 -5.56 3.27
N MET A 124 -9.52 -6.71 2.73
CA MET A 124 -10.82 -7.32 3.04
C MET A 124 -10.93 -7.70 4.53
N TYR A 125 -9.86 -8.27 5.09
CA TYR A 125 -9.80 -8.58 6.53
C TYR A 125 -9.93 -7.30 7.38
N ALA A 126 -9.19 -6.25 7.05
CA ALA A 126 -9.22 -4.97 7.77
C ALA A 126 -10.60 -4.31 7.77
N ILE A 127 -11.35 -4.40 6.66
CA ILE A 127 -12.71 -3.86 6.56
C ILE A 127 -13.71 -4.62 7.44
N GLY A 128 -13.54 -5.94 7.56
CA GLY A 128 -14.47 -6.81 8.29
C GLY A 128 -14.08 -7.05 9.74
N SER A 129 -12.81 -6.87 10.11
CA SER A 129 -12.36 -7.15 11.46
C SER A 129 -12.85 -6.09 12.45
N LYS A 130 -13.37 -6.57 13.58
CA LYS A 130 -13.69 -5.73 14.76
C LYS A 130 -12.51 -5.66 15.73
N ASP A 131 -11.33 -6.09 15.30
CA ASP A 131 -10.16 -6.24 16.14
C ASP A 131 -9.74 -4.90 16.77
N ILE A 132 -9.48 -4.95 18.07
CA ILE A 132 -9.00 -3.81 18.85
C ILE A 132 -7.66 -3.30 18.29
N VAL A 133 -6.86 -4.19 17.72
CA VAL A 133 -5.53 -3.85 17.19
C VAL A 133 -5.62 -2.91 15.97
N LEU A 134 -6.55 -3.16 15.05
CA LEU A 134 -6.71 -2.33 13.84
C LEU A 134 -7.63 -1.12 14.05
N ASN A 135 -8.49 -1.16 15.07
CA ASN A 135 -9.50 -0.10 15.31
C ASN A 135 -9.26 0.64 16.63
N ASN A 136 -8.00 0.77 17.06
CA ASN A 136 -7.66 1.52 18.26
C ASN A 136 -7.43 3.02 17.95
N MET A 137 -7.36 3.83 19.00
CA MET A 137 -7.14 5.28 18.89
C MET A 137 -5.81 5.62 18.20
N VAL A 138 -4.75 4.84 18.46
CA VAL A 138 -3.42 5.05 17.87
C VAL A 138 -3.45 4.79 16.36
N ALA A 139 -4.08 3.70 15.92
CA ALA A 139 -4.21 3.39 14.49
C ALA A 139 -5.01 4.47 13.75
N LYS A 140 -6.10 4.97 14.34
CA LYS A 140 -6.89 6.08 13.78
C LYS A 140 -6.07 7.37 13.69
N TYR A 141 -5.30 7.67 14.72
CA TYR A 141 -4.43 8.85 14.74
C TYR A 141 -3.35 8.75 13.67
N LEU A 142 -2.61 7.63 13.58
CA LEU A 142 -1.59 7.40 12.57
C LEU A 142 -2.15 7.43 11.15
N SER A 143 -3.34 6.86 10.94
CA SER A 143 -4.04 6.95 9.66
C SER A 143 -4.35 8.41 9.28
N GLY A 144 -4.72 9.24 10.27
CA GLY A 144 -5.03 10.65 10.05
C GLY A 144 -3.82 11.54 9.76
N ILE A 145 -2.58 11.07 9.99
CA ILE A 145 -1.32 11.78 9.67
C ILE A 145 -0.45 11.00 8.67
N SER A 146 -0.99 9.95 8.07
CA SER A 146 -0.22 9.05 7.19
C SER A 146 0.33 9.75 5.95
N MET A 147 -0.39 10.72 5.41
CA MET A 147 0.04 11.48 4.23
C MET A 147 1.23 12.38 4.56
N GLU A 148 1.18 13.07 5.69
CA GLU A 148 2.27 13.92 6.19
C GLU A 148 3.52 13.07 6.48
N ILE A 149 3.36 11.91 7.13
CA ILE A 149 4.44 10.95 7.37
C ILE A 149 5.05 10.52 6.03
N TYR A 150 4.20 10.17 5.05
CA TYR A 150 4.66 9.76 3.73
C TYR A 150 5.49 10.86 3.03
N LEU A 151 5.08 12.12 3.13
CA LEU A 151 5.80 13.22 2.49
C LEU A 151 7.13 13.53 3.15
N CYS A 152 7.22 13.43 4.49
CA CYS A 152 8.42 13.85 5.22
C CYS A 152 9.41 12.71 5.51
N HIS A 153 9.02 11.42 5.43
CA HIS A 153 9.91 10.31 5.82
C HIS A 153 11.25 10.29 5.07
N MET A 154 11.28 10.67 3.78
CA MET A 154 12.53 10.73 3.02
C MET A 154 13.46 11.85 3.49
N MET A 155 12.91 12.94 4.00
CA MET A 155 13.70 14.00 4.62
C MET A 155 14.36 13.47 5.91
N PHE A 156 13.59 12.80 6.77
CA PHE A 156 14.11 12.23 8.00
C PHE A 156 15.06 11.05 7.76
N TYR A 157 14.86 10.28 6.70
CA TYR A 157 15.84 9.28 6.28
C TYR A 157 17.21 9.91 5.95
N ARG A 158 17.22 11.02 5.23
CA ARG A 158 18.47 11.77 4.96
C ARG A 158 19.09 12.34 6.24
N VAL A 159 18.29 12.89 7.13
CA VAL A 159 18.77 13.36 8.44
C VAL A 159 19.35 12.19 9.24
N SER A 160 18.67 11.06 9.29
CA SER A 160 19.16 9.84 9.95
C SER A 160 20.50 9.36 9.37
N SER A 161 20.68 9.42 8.06
CA SER A 161 21.96 9.07 7.43
C SER A 161 23.09 10.06 7.77
N MET A 162 22.76 11.35 8.00
CA MET A 162 23.75 12.35 8.45
C MET A 162 24.18 12.15 9.90
N LEU A 163 23.41 11.45 10.72
CA LEU A 163 23.78 11.11 12.10
C LEU A 163 24.89 10.06 12.19
N HIS A 164 25.31 9.48 11.04
CA HIS A 164 26.38 8.48 10.98
C HIS A 164 26.23 7.37 12.02
N LEU A 165 25.02 6.80 12.16
CA LEU A 165 24.72 5.73 13.12
C LEU A 165 25.62 4.50 12.93
N GLU A 166 26.18 4.32 11.74
CA GLU A 166 27.19 3.30 11.40
C GLU A 166 28.46 3.39 12.25
N ARG A 167 28.78 4.55 12.82
CA ARG A 167 29.93 4.69 13.74
C ARG A 167 29.70 4.06 15.10
N PHE A 168 28.43 3.92 15.50
CA PHE A 168 28.05 3.39 16.80
C PHE A 168 27.54 1.93 16.71
N ILE A 169 26.95 1.57 15.59
CA ILE A 169 26.29 0.28 15.39
C ILE A 169 27.01 -0.47 14.26
N HIS A 170 27.78 -1.51 14.63
CA HIS A 170 28.55 -2.31 13.68
C HIS A 170 27.75 -3.45 13.03
N ASN A 171 26.58 -3.79 13.60
CA ASN A 171 25.70 -4.82 13.05
C ASN A 171 24.77 -4.21 12.03
N ASN A 172 24.79 -4.70 10.79
CA ASN A 172 23.98 -4.19 9.67
C ASN A 172 22.46 -4.26 9.95
N ASP A 173 22.00 -5.35 10.59
CA ASP A 173 20.58 -5.51 10.91
C ASP A 173 20.12 -4.51 11.97
N MET A 174 20.93 -4.32 13.01
CA MET A 174 20.66 -3.31 14.04
C MET A 174 20.74 -1.88 13.48
N LEU A 175 21.67 -1.61 12.58
CA LEU A 175 21.79 -0.33 11.90
C LEU A 175 20.54 -0.05 11.07
N TYR A 176 20.06 -1.04 10.31
CA TYR A 176 18.84 -0.92 9.53
C TYR A 176 17.62 -0.61 10.42
N VAL A 177 17.43 -1.37 11.50
CA VAL A 177 16.33 -1.14 12.45
C VAL A 177 16.43 0.23 13.10
N ALA A 178 17.62 0.65 13.55
CA ALA A 178 17.84 1.97 14.17
C ALA A 178 17.52 3.11 13.18
N THR A 179 17.94 2.99 11.92
CA THR A 179 17.65 3.97 10.87
C THR A 179 16.15 4.04 10.57
N CYS A 180 15.46 2.91 10.50
CA CYS A 180 14.01 2.87 10.33
C CYS A 180 13.28 3.53 11.49
N LEU A 181 13.66 3.22 12.73
CA LEU A 181 13.04 3.79 13.94
C LEU A 181 13.25 5.30 14.03
N THR A 182 14.48 5.78 13.84
CA THR A 182 14.78 7.23 13.89
C THR A 182 14.02 7.99 12.81
N THR A 183 13.94 7.44 11.59
CA THR A 183 13.18 8.02 10.48
C THR A 183 11.69 8.09 10.81
N LEU A 184 11.12 6.99 11.33
CA LEU A 184 9.71 6.91 11.66
C LEU A 184 9.33 7.86 12.80
N ILE A 185 10.12 7.87 13.89
CA ILE A 185 9.88 8.76 15.04
C ILE A 185 9.96 10.22 14.59
N GLY A 186 11.00 10.58 13.83
CA GLY A 186 11.16 11.94 13.31
C GLY A 186 9.98 12.37 12.43
N ALA A 187 9.52 11.48 11.52
CA ALA A 187 8.39 11.74 10.66
C ALA A 187 7.08 11.91 11.44
N ILE A 188 6.82 11.07 12.45
CA ILE A 188 5.62 11.17 13.29
C ILE A 188 5.63 12.47 14.11
N CYS A 189 6.75 12.81 14.75
CA CYS A 189 6.88 14.04 15.53
C CYS A 189 6.64 15.28 14.66
N PHE A 190 7.25 15.33 13.50
CA PHE A 190 7.09 16.45 12.56
C PHE A 190 5.65 16.55 12.05
N SER A 191 5.04 15.43 11.66
CA SER A 191 3.65 15.39 11.22
C SER A 191 2.68 15.84 12.32
N HIS A 192 2.95 15.45 13.58
CA HIS A 192 2.16 15.93 14.70
C HIS A 192 2.26 17.45 14.88
N VAL A 193 3.46 18.00 14.78
CA VAL A 193 3.70 19.46 14.88
C VAL A 193 2.98 20.20 13.77
N ILE A 194 3.10 19.76 12.52
CA ILE A 194 2.40 20.38 11.38
C ILE A 194 0.90 20.34 11.60
N LYS A 195 0.35 19.19 11.95
CA LYS A 195 -1.09 19.05 12.16
C LYS A 195 -1.60 19.98 13.27
N TYR A 196 -0.84 20.12 14.33
CA TYR A 196 -1.24 20.99 15.46
C TYR A 196 -1.15 22.48 15.15
N TYR A 197 -0.11 22.92 14.41
CA TYR A 197 0.14 24.35 14.18
C TYR A 197 -0.42 24.88 12.85
N VAL A 198 -0.57 24.04 11.83
CA VAL A 198 -0.97 24.47 10.48
C VAL A 198 -2.46 24.19 10.19
N PHE A 199 -3.00 23.08 10.71
CA PHE A 199 -4.36 22.63 10.43
C PHE A 199 -5.31 22.80 11.65
N LYS A 200 -4.97 23.67 12.54
CA LYS A 200 -5.84 24.10 13.64
C LYS A 200 -6.74 25.28 13.13
#